data_c19916c2f2917f88f7686012386e37da
#
_entry.id   c19916c2f2917f88f7686012386e37da
#
_cell.length_a   1.000
_cell.length_b   1.000
_cell.length_c   1.000
_cell.angle_alpha   90.00
_cell.angle_beta   90.00
_cell.angle_gamma   90.00
#
_symmetry.space_group_name_H-M   'P 1'
#
loop_
_entity.id
_entity.type
_entity.pdbx_description
1 polymer ?
#
loop_
_entity_poly.entity_id
_entity_poly.type
_entity_poly.pdbx_seq_one_letter_code
_entity_poly.pdbx_strand_id
1 'polypeptide(L)'
;ADHALLAEPAISIALRKTGSFPVKLIAPDLYRSVDLQKDWGRLFEVEPKIPQAGLAIIGETKEKEQLITKILEEYEKAINWYKSNQKDASELVVKTLPMLEVNGLADSIDYIKFENINAQNSKKDLEFFFSVLLENDSKIIGGKLPDDNFYYK
;
A
#
# COMPACT_ATOMS: atom_id res chain seq x y z
N ALA A 1 21.65 -10.87 8.37
CA ALA A 1 21.16 -10.41 7.05
C ALA A 1 21.47 -8.91 6.92
N ASP A 2 22.03 -8.52 5.79
CA ASP A 2 22.46 -7.13 5.56
C ASP A 2 21.35 -6.27 4.97
N HIS A 3 20.27 -6.91 4.48
CA HIS A 3 19.11 -6.27 3.88
C HIS A 3 17.82 -6.94 4.32
N ALA A 4 16.74 -6.15 4.43
CA ALA A 4 15.39 -6.61 4.68
C ALA A 4 14.44 -5.92 3.69
N LEU A 5 13.49 -6.69 3.14
CA LEU A 5 12.39 -6.19 2.34
C LEU A 5 11.21 -5.94 3.27
N LEU A 6 10.80 -4.70 3.39
CA LEU A 6 9.67 -4.28 4.23
C LEU A 6 8.79 -3.29 3.45
N ALA A 7 7.50 -3.28 3.76
CA ALA A 7 6.58 -2.24 3.31
C ALA A 7 6.34 -1.22 4.43
N GLU A 8 5.86 -0.02 4.07
CA GLU A 8 5.33 0.91 5.06
C GLU A 8 4.03 0.34 5.69
N PRO A 9 3.75 0.57 6.96
CA PRO A 9 4.48 1.42 7.91
C PRO A 9 5.64 0.69 8.63
N ALA A 10 5.91 -0.58 8.33
CA ALA A 10 6.90 -1.37 9.07
C ALA A 10 8.31 -0.78 8.98
N ILE A 11 8.67 -0.17 7.84
CA ILE A 11 9.96 0.50 7.66
C ILE A 11 10.10 1.67 8.64
N SER A 12 9.14 2.59 8.64
CA SER A 12 9.16 3.77 9.51
C SER A 12 9.17 3.40 10.99
N ILE A 13 8.38 2.40 11.39
CA ILE A 13 8.37 1.88 12.76
C ILE A 13 9.73 1.27 13.13
N ALA A 14 10.34 0.48 12.25
CA ALA A 14 11.64 -0.13 12.50
C ALA A 14 12.74 0.92 12.65
N LEU A 15 12.80 1.89 11.73
CA LEU A 15 13.77 2.99 11.77
C LEU A 15 13.65 3.81 13.06
N ARG A 16 12.42 4.10 13.49
CA ARG A 16 12.18 4.85 14.72
C ARG A 16 12.58 4.06 15.96
N LYS A 17 12.24 2.78 16.04
CA LYS A 17 12.62 1.91 17.16
C LYS A 17 14.13 1.75 17.28
N THR A 18 14.83 1.50 16.19
CA THR A 18 16.29 1.33 16.19
C THR A 18 17.04 2.64 16.41
N GLY A 19 16.49 3.76 15.95
CA GLY A 19 17.05 5.10 16.18
C GLY A 19 16.78 5.69 17.57
N SER A 20 15.95 5.06 18.42
CA SER A 20 15.58 5.55 19.74
C SER A 20 16.43 4.94 20.87
N PHE A 21 16.65 5.72 21.95
CA PHE A 21 17.32 5.23 23.15
C PHE A 21 16.42 4.27 23.93
N PRO A 22 16.92 3.18 24.55
CA PRO A 22 18.33 2.73 24.57
C PRO A 22 18.72 1.86 23.38
N VAL A 23 17.79 1.49 22.49
CA VAL A 23 18.04 0.54 21.39
C VAL A 23 19.14 1.02 20.45
N LYS A 24 19.23 2.33 20.22
CA LYS A 24 20.30 2.95 19.41
C LYS A 24 21.72 2.61 19.86
N LEU A 25 21.92 2.22 21.14
CA LEU A 25 23.24 1.86 21.65
C LEU A 25 23.71 0.47 21.17
N ILE A 26 22.79 -0.40 20.81
CA ILE A 26 23.07 -1.81 20.47
C ILE A 26 22.57 -2.23 19.09
N ALA A 27 21.64 -1.47 18.51
CA ALA A 27 21.14 -1.75 17.16
C ALA A 27 22.07 -1.13 16.11
N PRO A 28 22.23 -1.78 14.94
CA PRO A 28 22.92 -1.17 13.82
C PRO A 28 22.11 0.02 13.29
N ASP A 29 22.78 0.98 12.66
CA ASP A 29 22.12 2.05 11.93
C ASP A 29 21.37 1.46 10.74
N LEU A 30 20.05 1.67 10.73
CA LEU A 30 19.19 1.26 9.63
C LEU A 30 18.82 2.46 8.77
N TYR A 31 18.73 2.24 7.46
CA TYR A 31 18.34 3.28 6.50
C TYR A 31 17.59 2.67 5.31
N ARG A 32 16.81 3.49 4.62
CA ARG A 32 16.19 3.11 3.35
C ARG A 32 17.26 3.08 2.27
N SER A 33 17.58 1.90 1.74
CA SER A 33 18.63 1.73 0.74
C SER A 33 18.10 1.74 -0.69
N VAL A 34 16.96 1.10 -0.91
CA VAL A 34 16.35 0.94 -2.24
C VAL A 34 14.86 1.31 -2.16
N ASP A 35 14.40 2.10 -3.10
CA ASP A 35 12.99 2.41 -3.34
C ASP A 35 12.50 1.57 -4.52
N LEU A 36 11.80 0.46 -4.22
CA LEU A 36 11.34 -0.46 -5.25
C LEU A 36 10.33 0.16 -6.21
N GLN A 37 9.58 1.18 -5.81
CA GLN A 37 8.68 1.89 -6.70
C GLN A 37 9.47 2.63 -7.79
N LYS A 38 10.54 3.32 -7.40
CA LYS A 38 11.42 4.01 -8.36
C LYS A 38 12.17 3.04 -9.25
N ASP A 39 12.66 1.95 -8.68
CA ASP A 39 13.37 0.92 -9.45
C ASP A 39 12.45 0.22 -10.44
N TRP A 40 11.18 -0.02 -10.08
CA TRP A 40 10.16 -0.51 -11.00
C TRP A 40 10.00 0.42 -12.21
N GLY A 41 9.79 1.72 -11.94
CA GLY A 41 9.64 2.70 -13.01
C GLY A 41 10.85 2.77 -13.94
N ARG A 42 12.07 2.71 -13.36
CA ARG A 42 13.33 2.74 -14.11
C ARG A 42 13.55 1.46 -14.93
N LEU A 43 13.23 0.28 -14.36
CA LEU A 43 13.49 -1.01 -14.99
C LEU A 43 12.54 -1.27 -16.17
N PHE A 44 11.28 -0.91 -16.01
CA PHE A 44 10.24 -1.18 -17.01
C PHE A 44 9.87 0.04 -17.87
N GLU A 45 10.53 1.18 -17.65
CA GLU A 45 10.26 2.44 -18.38
C GLU A 45 8.79 2.87 -18.26
N VAL A 46 8.21 2.69 -17.06
CA VAL A 46 6.82 3.05 -16.72
C VAL A 46 6.76 4.03 -15.55
N GLU A 47 5.57 4.48 -15.22
CA GLU A 47 5.38 5.26 -13.99
C GLU A 47 5.89 4.48 -12.76
N PRO A 48 6.61 5.13 -11.81
CA PRO A 48 7.16 4.47 -10.62
C PRO A 48 6.05 4.13 -9.61
N LYS A 49 5.23 3.11 -9.96
CA LYS A 49 4.01 2.74 -9.27
C LYS A 49 3.79 1.23 -9.33
N ILE A 50 3.92 0.59 -8.18
CA ILE A 50 3.57 -0.82 -7.99
C ILE A 50 2.26 -0.87 -7.19
N PRO A 51 1.16 -1.44 -7.73
CA PRO A 51 -0.07 -1.63 -6.98
C PRO A 51 0.17 -2.53 -5.77
N GLN A 52 -0.26 -2.11 -4.58
CA GLN A 52 -0.06 -2.86 -3.34
C GLN A 52 -1.36 -3.33 -2.70
N ALA A 53 -2.44 -2.57 -2.84
CA ALA A 53 -3.73 -2.89 -2.25
C ALA A 53 -4.87 -2.34 -3.10
N GLY A 54 -6.04 -2.95 -2.97
CA GLY A 54 -7.27 -2.51 -3.62
C GLY A 54 -8.50 -2.95 -2.84
N LEU A 55 -9.63 -2.32 -3.13
CA LEU A 55 -10.92 -2.75 -2.63
C LEU A 55 -11.53 -3.76 -3.59
N ALA A 56 -11.93 -4.92 -3.07
CA ALA A 56 -12.62 -5.96 -3.83
C ALA A 56 -14.10 -6.02 -3.45
N ILE A 57 -14.97 -6.05 -4.45
CA ILE A 57 -16.39 -6.23 -4.29
C ILE A 57 -16.72 -7.69 -4.57
N ILE A 58 -17.30 -8.38 -3.60
CA ILE A 58 -17.60 -9.82 -3.68
C ILE A 58 -19.09 -10.11 -3.44
N GLY A 59 -19.55 -11.22 -4.00
CA GLY A 59 -20.89 -11.76 -3.79
C GLY A 59 -22.00 -10.79 -4.21
N GLU A 60 -23.10 -10.78 -3.48
CA GLU A 60 -24.30 -9.98 -3.73
C GLU A 60 -24.06 -8.45 -3.58
N THR A 61 -22.94 -8.05 -3.00
CA THR A 61 -22.59 -6.62 -2.87
C THR A 61 -22.40 -5.97 -4.24
N LYS A 62 -22.08 -6.73 -5.29
CA LYS A 62 -21.95 -6.24 -6.67
C LYS A 62 -23.23 -5.56 -7.19
N GLU A 63 -24.39 -5.96 -6.68
CA GLU A 63 -25.72 -5.45 -7.09
C GLU A 63 -26.12 -4.19 -6.31
N LYS A 64 -25.33 -3.77 -5.33
CA LYS A 64 -25.64 -2.64 -4.45
C LYS A 64 -24.85 -1.39 -4.84
N GLU A 65 -25.09 -0.88 -6.04
CA GLU A 65 -24.34 0.27 -6.61
C GLU A 65 -24.30 1.50 -5.69
N GLN A 66 -25.43 1.86 -5.07
CA GLN A 66 -25.50 3.00 -4.14
C GLN A 66 -24.61 2.81 -2.91
N LEU A 67 -24.53 1.57 -2.39
CA LEU A 67 -23.63 1.25 -1.27
C LEU A 67 -22.18 1.34 -1.70
N ILE A 68 -21.83 0.82 -2.88
CA ILE A 68 -20.47 0.87 -3.43
C ILE A 68 -20.04 2.33 -3.62
N THR A 69 -20.87 3.14 -4.26
CA THR A 69 -20.59 4.57 -4.45
C THR A 69 -20.35 5.26 -3.10
N LYS A 70 -21.21 5.01 -2.11
CA LYS A 70 -21.04 5.58 -0.78
C LYS A 70 -19.75 5.18 -0.11
N ILE A 71 -19.36 3.89 -0.22
CA ILE A 71 -18.08 3.39 0.33
C ILE A 71 -16.89 4.09 -0.33
N LEU A 72 -16.89 4.23 -1.66
CA LEU A 72 -15.80 4.89 -2.39
C LEU A 72 -15.67 6.37 -2.02
N GLU A 73 -16.80 7.09 -1.90
CA GLU A 73 -16.82 8.49 -1.44
C GLU A 73 -16.25 8.65 -0.02
N GLU A 74 -16.68 7.79 0.91
CA GLU A 74 -16.20 7.84 2.30
C GLU A 74 -14.72 7.40 2.40
N TYR A 75 -14.29 6.47 1.56
CA TYR A 75 -12.89 6.05 1.47
C TYR A 75 -11.99 7.20 1.00
N GLU A 76 -12.42 7.94 -0.02
CA GLU A 76 -11.67 9.13 -0.49
C GLU A 76 -11.58 10.21 0.59
N LYS A 77 -12.69 10.50 1.28
CA LYS A 77 -12.70 11.44 2.41
C LYS A 77 -11.75 10.99 3.52
N ALA A 78 -11.75 9.68 3.83
CA ALA A 78 -10.87 9.11 4.85
C ALA A 78 -9.38 9.24 4.47
N ILE A 79 -9.02 8.98 3.19
CA ILE A 79 -7.66 9.19 2.68
C ILE A 79 -7.23 10.66 2.85
N ASN A 80 -8.07 11.60 2.45
CA ASN A 80 -7.77 13.03 2.53
C ASN A 80 -7.63 13.50 4.00
N TRP A 81 -8.52 13.01 4.86
CA TRP A 81 -8.43 13.29 6.29
C TRP A 81 -7.15 12.69 6.90
N TYR A 82 -6.81 11.44 6.56
CA TYR A 82 -5.61 10.76 7.04
C TYR A 82 -4.34 11.55 6.66
N LYS A 83 -4.23 11.99 5.41
CA LYS A 83 -3.10 12.80 4.93
C LYS A 83 -2.97 14.14 5.67
N SER A 84 -4.10 14.76 6.02
CA SER A 84 -4.14 16.07 6.68
C SER A 84 -4.01 16.01 8.20
N ASN A 85 -4.25 14.85 8.83
CA ASN A 85 -4.30 14.66 10.28
C ASN A 85 -3.46 13.46 10.72
N GLN A 86 -2.20 13.42 10.29
CA GLN A 86 -1.31 12.27 10.41
C GLN A 86 -1.26 11.67 11.83
N LYS A 87 -1.10 12.52 12.83
CA LYS A 87 -1.00 12.08 14.22
C LYS A 87 -2.32 11.52 14.74
N ASP A 88 -3.41 12.27 14.60
CA ASP A 88 -4.74 11.85 15.10
C ASP A 88 -5.21 10.57 14.39
N ALA A 89 -4.92 10.48 13.08
CA ALA A 89 -5.19 9.29 12.30
C ALA A 89 -4.38 8.08 12.80
N SER A 90 -3.09 8.28 13.10
CA SER A 90 -2.24 7.22 13.64
C SER A 90 -2.71 6.76 15.02
N GLU A 91 -3.14 7.69 15.90
CA GLU A 91 -3.73 7.35 17.19
C GLU A 91 -5.03 6.53 17.04
N LEU A 92 -5.85 6.86 16.03
CA LEU A 92 -7.06 6.10 15.74
C LEU A 92 -6.74 4.68 15.25
N VAL A 93 -5.76 4.52 14.37
CA VAL A 93 -5.30 3.21 13.88
C VAL A 93 -4.78 2.34 15.02
N VAL A 94 -3.96 2.89 15.92
CA VAL A 94 -3.40 2.13 17.06
C VAL A 94 -4.47 1.64 18.02
N LYS A 95 -5.61 2.32 18.16
CA LYS A 95 -6.75 1.82 18.96
C LYS A 95 -7.28 0.47 18.44
N THR A 96 -7.23 0.26 17.12
CA THR A 96 -7.68 -1.00 16.47
C THR A 96 -6.54 -1.99 16.30
N LEU A 97 -5.32 -1.50 16.06
CA LEU A 97 -4.11 -2.28 15.83
C LEU A 97 -3.02 -1.91 16.84
N PRO A 98 -3.14 -2.31 18.10
CA PRO A 98 -2.25 -1.86 19.21
C PRO A 98 -0.80 -2.36 19.08
N MET A 99 -0.52 -3.26 18.13
CA MET A 99 0.85 -3.70 17.81
C MET A 99 1.66 -2.65 17.04
N LEU A 100 0.99 -1.65 16.47
CA LEU A 100 1.63 -0.57 15.71
C LEU A 100 1.99 0.59 16.66
N GLU A 101 2.87 1.47 16.19
CA GLU A 101 3.39 2.60 16.97
C GLU A 101 2.98 3.93 16.29
N VAL A 102 2.38 4.84 17.07
CA VAL A 102 1.75 6.08 16.56
C VAL A 102 2.71 6.93 15.75
N ASN A 103 3.90 7.18 16.28
CA ASN A 103 4.84 8.07 15.59
C ASN A 103 5.43 7.44 14.32
N GLY A 104 5.67 6.11 14.34
CA GLY A 104 6.11 5.38 13.16
C GLY A 104 5.05 5.34 12.06
N LEU A 105 3.77 5.23 12.45
CA LEU A 105 2.65 5.37 11.53
C LEU A 105 2.58 6.77 10.93
N ALA A 106 2.68 7.81 11.76
CA ALA A 106 2.66 9.19 11.28
C ALA A 106 3.81 9.46 10.29
N ASP A 107 5.04 9.02 10.63
CA ASP A 107 6.20 9.15 9.73
C ASP A 107 6.02 8.39 8.41
N SER A 108 5.25 7.29 8.40
CA SER A 108 5.06 6.48 7.20
C SER A 108 4.20 7.14 6.13
N ILE A 109 3.34 8.08 6.51
CA ILE A 109 2.36 8.69 5.61
C ILE A 109 3.03 9.39 4.43
N ASP A 110 4.18 10.01 4.66
CA ASP A 110 4.94 10.72 3.62
C ASP A 110 5.56 9.76 2.56
N TYR A 111 5.62 8.46 2.88
CA TYR A 111 6.17 7.42 2.00
C TYR A 111 5.09 6.55 1.36
N ILE A 112 3.85 6.62 1.82
CA ILE A 112 2.73 5.85 1.28
C ILE A 112 1.96 6.71 0.26
N LYS A 113 1.85 6.21 -0.96
CA LYS A 113 1.00 6.82 -1.98
C LYS A 113 -0.43 6.26 -1.84
N PHE A 114 -1.24 6.91 -0.99
CA PHE A 114 -2.68 6.63 -0.97
C PHE A 114 -3.35 7.32 -2.14
N GLU A 115 -3.92 6.53 -3.04
CA GLU A 115 -4.69 7.02 -4.19
C GLU A 115 -6.01 6.24 -4.26
N ASN A 116 -7.09 6.96 -4.55
CA ASN A 116 -8.38 6.36 -4.86
C ASN A 116 -8.59 6.37 -6.37
N ILE A 117 -8.09 5.34 -7.05
CA ILE A 117 -8.20 5.20 -8.50
C ILE A 117 -9.21 4.08 -8.77
N ASN A 118 -10.22 4.35 -9.60
CA ASN A 118 -11.17 3.32 -9.97
C ASN A 118 -10.49 2.22 -10.82
N ALA A 119 -11.09 1.02 -10.80
CA ALA A 119 -10.49 -0.15 -11.41
C ALA A 119 -10.30 -0.01 -12.93
N GLN A 120 -11.18 0.71 -13.63
CA GLN A 120 -11.05 0.93 -15.07
C GLN A 120 -9.84 1.81 -15.42
N ASN A 121 -9.60 2.87 -14.64
CA ASN A 121 -8.46 3.77 -14.84
C ASN A 121 -7.13 3.11 -14.47
N SER A 122 -7.12 2.19 -13.50
CA SER A 122 -5.93 1.46 -13.09
C SER A 122 -5.71 0.15 -13.86
N LYS A 123 -6.64 -0.25 -14.74
CA LYS A 123 -6.64 -1.54 -15.42
C LYS A 123 -5.32 -1.81 -16.16
N LYS A 124 -4.85 -0.85 -16.94
CA LYS A 124 -3.60 -1.00 -17.72
C LYS A 124 -2.40 -1.27 -16.82
N ASP A 125 -2.28 -0.54 -15.72
CA ASP A 125 -1.16 -0.67 -14.77
C ASP A 125 -1.24 -2.00 -14.01
N LEU A 126 -2.47 -2.41 -13.63
CA LEU A 126 -2.72 -3.70 -12.98
C LEU A 126 -2.42 -4.87 -13.92
N GLU A 127 -2.87 -4.82 -15.17
CA GLU A 127 -2.59 -5.87 -16.16
C GLU A 127 -1.10 -5.98 -16.47
N PHE A 128 -0.40 -4.86 -16.55
CA PHE A 128 1.06 -4.87 -16.70
C PHE A 128 1.73 -5.52 -15.48
N PHE A 129 1.36 -5.13 -14.27
CA PHE A 129 1.88 -5.73 -13.05
C PHE A 129 1.58 -7.24 -12.98
N PHE A 130 0.35 -7.64 -13.30
CA PHE A 130 -0.03 -9.05 -13.33
C PHE A 130 0.72 -9.84 -14.42
N SER A 131 1.02 -9.25 -15.57
CA SER A 131 1.82 -9.92 -16.61
C SER A 131 3.23 -10.24 -16.13
N VAL A 132 3.87 -9.33 -15.42
CA VAL A 132 5.18 -9.56 -14.80
C VAL A 132 5.12 -10.69 -13.75
N LEU A 133 4.06 -10.74 -12.94
CA LEU A 133 3.88 -11.84 -11.99
C LEU A 133 3.63 -13.17 -12.71
N LEU A 134 2.82 -13.17 -13.78
CA LEU A 134 2.49 -14.34 -14.59
C LEU A 134 3.74 -14.96 -15.23
N GLU A 135 4.64 -14.14 -15.73
CA GLU A 135 5.90 -14.57 -16.33
C GLU A 135 6.85 -15.21 -15.32
N ASN A 136 6.84 -14.72 -14.07
CA ASN A 136 7.70 -15.26 -13.02
C ASN A 136 7.12 -16.54 -12.38
N ASP A 137 5.88 -16.50 -11.95
CA ASP A 137 5.14 -17.66 -11.41
C ASP A 137 3.64 -17.47 -11.63
N SER A 138 3.10 -18.17 -12.60
CA SER A 138 1.68 -18.09 -12.97
C SER A 138 0.71 -18.40 -11.82
N LYS A 139 1.14 -19.20 -10.84
CA LYS A 139 0.30 -19.59 -9.71
C LYS A 139 -0.04 -18.41 -8.80
N ILE A 140 0.80 -17.38 -8.76
CA ILE A 140 0.58 -16.18 -7.92
C ILE A 140 -0.73 -15.48 -8.29
N ILE A 141 -1.11 -15.49 -9.57
CA ILE A 141 -2.32 -14.83 -10.07
C ILE A 141 -3.38 -15.81 -10.60
N GLY A 142 -3.31 -17.09 -10.21
CA GLY A 142 -4.28 -18.09 -10.64
C GLY A 142 -4.10 -18.59 -12.08
N GLY A 143 -2.93 -18.44 -12.68
CA GLY A 143 -2.54 -19.04 -13.96
C GLY A 143 -2.87 -18.21 -15.22
N LYS A 144 -3.60 -17.11 -15.08
CA LYS A 144 -3.98 -16.24 -16.21
C LYS A 144 -4.31 -14.82 -15.74
N LEU A 145 -4.28 -13.87 -16.68
CA LEU A 145 -4.77 -12.52 -16.41
C LEU A 145 -6.29 -12.53 -16.13
N PRO A 146 -6.78 -11.63 -15.27
CA PRO A 146 -8.20 -11.43 -15.06
C PRO A 146 -8.92 -11.02 -16.35
N ASP A 147 -10.20 -11.35 -16.45
CA ASP A 147 -11.07 -10.84 -17.51
C ASP A 147 -11.62 -9.44 -17.17
N ASP A 148 -12.36 -8.84 -18.12
CA ASP A 148 -12.91 -7.49 -17.96
C ASP A 148 -13.89 -7.35 -16.80
N ASN A 149 -14.51 -8.42 -16.35
CA ASN A 149 -15.46 -8.40 -15.22
C ASN A 149 -14.76 -8.27 -13.85
N PHE A 150 -13.44 -8.47 -13.81
CA PHE A 150 -12.64 -8.25 -12.62
C PHE A 150 -12.57 -6.75 -12.25
N TYR A 151 -12.63 -5.88 -13.25
CA TYR A 151 -12.47 -4.45 -13.06
C TYR A 151 -13.85 -3.79 -12.91
N TYR A 152 -14.17 -3.33 -11.71
CA TYR A 152 -15.43 -2.64 -11.42
C TYR A 152 -15.57 -1.39 -12.29
N LYS A 153 -16.79 -1.18 -12.85
CA LYS A 153 -17.12 -0.09 -13.77
C LYS A 153 -17.60 1.15 -13.05
#